data_d6271d37928554edd4543b0b1557ba70
#
_entry.id   d6271d37928554edd4543b0b1557ba70
#
_cell.length_a   1.000
_cell.length_b   1.000
_cell.length_c   1.000
_cell.angle_alpha   90.00
_cell.angle_beta   90.00
_cell.angle_gamma   90.00
#
_symmetry.space_group_name_H-M   'P 1'
#
loop_
_entity.id
_entity.type
_entity.pdbx_description
1 polymer ?
#
loop_
_entity_poly.entity_id
_entity_poly.type
_entity_poly.pdbx_seq_one_letter_code
_entity_poly.pdbx_strand_id
1 'polypeptide(L)'
;MKKFINGIACFALVAGLFSSCHKIIVPVTSELTPAVYPQTDAQFSSASGPVYINLRSEFATTYFFLQSMSTDESVLPTYAADWIDGNRYLELHRHTWTKDNPIVGGGWNYLANMIGTANQTISIITASAPPSDSKNTGLAELRTMRAMAYFMMMDMYGNIPLDTLYGSTTLKPNTPRAGVFAFIEGELKNALPYLKSASGISTYGKPTKYMAYGLLAKMYLNAEVYTGTQRYNDCITACDSVIKAGGGSQYALESRTTYSQMFYPTNGPSQKEFIFALPFDAATSNGYMFYARYDLNRNLGVRYLYSGSTPGAIATPVMNVASAGQVNNKPSGPRSTTPSFYANFNDPNDVRNNQWLTGLQTWQDGSPIMVSTTKLGYDQFYSGSDGAAPLVYQLNITPLTVSRLGATSFDLGKDEIAWNTGYRNIKFIADYTNATSRNQNNDVPFLRYSDILLMKAEAIQRGGTPTFGATALSLVNQLRAVRTTSAALASISLDDIYAERCRELSWECWHRNDMIRFGKFENSYGLSKTNAESYRRIFPIPTGALSTNSALTQNTGY
;
A
#
# COMPACT_ATOMS: atom_id res chain seq x y z
N MET A 1 92.18 -11.81 12.71
CA MET A 1 91.24 -10.82 12.21
C MET A 1 90.13 -11.35 11.27
N LYS A 2 90.40 -12.28 10.31
CA LYS A 2 89.36 -12.78 9.39
C LYS A 2 88.17 -13.57 10.08
N LYS A 3 88.39 -14.23 11.22
CA LYS A 3 87.33 -14.97 11.94
C LYS A 3 86.41 -14.06 12.76
N PHE A 4 86.88 -12.86 13.15
CA PHE A 4 86.05 -11.89 13.89
C PHE A 4 85.11 -11.09 12.97
N ILE A 5 85.54 -10.85 11.74
CA ILE A 5 84.75 -10.11 10.73
C ILE A 5 83.58 -10.95 10.25
N ASN A 6 83.73 -12.29 10.10
CA ASN A 6 82.65 -13.15 9.70
C ASN A 6 81.56 -13.33 10.79
N GLY A 7 81.92 -13.22 12.07
CA GLY A 7 80.94 -13.27 13.17
C GLY A 7 80.05 -12.02 13.23
N ILE A 8 80.62 -10.84 12.98
CA ILE A 8 79.87 -9.59 12.98
C ILE A 8 78.97 -9.48 11.76
N ALA A 9 79.41 -9.98 10.58
CA ALA A 9 78.56 -10.02 9.37
C ALA A 9 77.35 -10.96 9.51
N CYS A 10 77.53 -12.13 10.14
CA CYS A 10 76.40 -13.04 10.43
C CYS A 10 75.43 -12.48 11.46
N PHE A 11 75.91 -11.76 12.48
CA PHE A 11 75.05 -11.15 13.51
C PHE A 11 74.27 -9.95 12.94
N ALA A 12 74.86 -9.14 12.04
CA ALA A 12 74.18 -8.06 11.33
C ALA A 12 73.11 -8.60 10.35
N LEU A 13 73.33 -9.77 9.72
CA LEU A 13 72.37 -10.36 8.81
C LEU A 13 71.16 -10.98 9.58
N VAL A 14 71.37 -11.55 10.76
CA VAL A 14 70.28 -12.09 11.60
C VAL A 14 69.49 -10.99 12.28
N ALA A 15 70.14 -9.86 12.69
CA ALA A 15 69.43 -8.70 13.24
C ALA A 15 68.54 -7.98 12.20
N GLY A 16 68.89 -8.05 10.91
CA GLY A 16 68.09 -7.50 9.82
C GLY A 16 66.82 -8.29 9.49
N LEU A 17 66.71 -9.56 9.93
CA LEU A 17 65.55 -10.42 9.68
C LEU A 17 64.43 -10.23 10.70
N PHE A 18 64.65 -9.55 11.80
CA PHE A 18 63.64 -9.29 12.83
C PHE A 18 62.94 -7.93 12.73
N SER A 19 63.30 -7.09 11.77
CA SER A 19 62.67 -5.78 11.60
C SER A 19 61.58 -5.75 10.53
N SER A 20 61.07 -6.92 10.04
CA SER A 20 60.09 -7.01 8.97
C SER A 20 58.70 -7.49 9.40
N CYS A 21 58.22 -7.04 10.55
CA CYS A 21 56.80 -7.17 10.88
C CYS A 21 56.20 -5.86 11.33
N HIS A 22 56.38 -4.82 10.51
CA HIS A 22 55.40 -3.73 10.54
C HIS A 22 54.17 -4.21 9.79
N LYS A 23 53.08 -4.46 10.55
CA LYS A 23 51.76 -4.53 9.96
C LYS A 23 51.54 -3.27 9.14
N ILE A 24 51.68 -3.37 7.82
CA ILE A 24 51.25 -2.28 6.92
C ILE A 24 49.76 -2.19 7.08
N ILE A 25 49.30 -1.28 7.93
CA ILE A 25 47.91 -0.88 7.96
C ILE A 25 47.76 -0.01 6.72
N VAL A 26 47.43 -0.62 5.59
CA VAL A 26 46.95 0.12 4.42
C VAL A 26 45.57 0.65 4.83
N PRO A 27 45.40 1.96 4.97
CA PRO A 27 44.08 2.49 5.22
C PRO A 27 43.23 2.09 4.04
N VAL A 28 42.16 1.32 4.31
CA VAL A 28 41.16 0.96 3.30
C VAL A 28 40.42 2.25 2.94
N THR A 29 40.89 2.96 1.93
CA THR A 29 40.29 4.23 1.47
C THR A 29 39.13 4.02 0.53
N SER A 30 38.87 2.77 0.10
CA SER A 30 37.79 2.38 -0.85
C SER A 30 36.57 1.75 -0.19
N GLU A 31 36.60 1.45 1.11
CA GLU A 31 35.45 0.90 1.82
C GLU A 31 34.83 1.93 2.76
N LEU A 32 33.49 2.01 2.72
CA LEU A 32 32.72 2.81 3.67
C LEU A 32 32.67 2.06 4.99
N THR A 33 33.61 2.35 5.89
CA THR A 33 33.62 1.76 7.23
C THR A 33 32.66 2.50 8.16
N PRO A 34 32.16 1.86 9.24
CA PRO A 34 31.32 2.54 10.23
C PRO A 34 31.94 3.82 10.83
N ALA A 35 33.26 3.95 10.82
CA ALA A 35 33.95 5.14 11.33
C ALA A 35 33.85 6.36 10.39
N VAL A 36 33.55 6.16 9.11
CA VAL A 36 33.52 7.23 8.10
C VAL A 36 32.15 7.41 7.43
N TYR A 37 31.20 6.50 7.64
CA TYR A 37 29.88 6.55 7.02
C TYR A 37 28.83 5.84 7.88
N PRO A 38 27.63 6.43 8.08
CA PRO A 38 27.20 7.78 7.70
C PRO A 38 27.64 8.85 8.74
N GLN A 39 27.92 10.09 8.29
CA GLN A 39 28.33 11.21 9.15
C GLN A 39 27.50 12.49 8.91
N THR A 40 26.85 12.63 7.76
CA THR A 40 26.05 13.80 7.37
C THR A 40 24.60 13.43 7.13
N ASP A 41 23.69 14.43 7.11
CA ASP A 41 22.26 14.22 6.81
C ASP A 41 22.03 13.53 5.47
N ALA A 42 22.80 13.90 4.45
CA ALA A 42 22.73 13.26 3.14
C ALA A 42 23.16 11.79 3.20
N GLN A 43 24.21 11.49 3.97
CA GLN A 43 24.67 10.12 4.17
C GLN A 43 23.68 9.30 5.02
N PHE A 44 23.03 9.88 6.03
CA PHE A 44 21.96 9.24 6.78
C PHE A 44 20.76 8.91 5.88
N SER A 45 20.35 9.86 5.05
CA SER A 45 19.29 9.64 4.05
C SER A 45 19.65 8.51 3.08
N SER A 46 20.89 8.49 2.60
CA SER A 46 21.40 7.46 1.70
C SER A 46 21.42 6.07 2.37
N ALA A 47 21.92 5.98 3.61
CA ALA A 47 21.94 4.74 4.38
C ALA A 47 20.52 4.20 4.67
N SER A 48 19.54 5.07 4.80
CA SER A 48 18.14 4.71 5.02
C SER A 48 17.40 4.31 3.74
N GLY A 49 17.94 4.60 2.58
CA GLY A 49 17.32 4.35 1.27
C GLY A 49 16.75 2.95 1.08
N PRO A 50 17.46 1.86 1.45
CA PRO A 50 16.96 0.49 1.32
C PRO A 50 15.63 0.22 2.04
N VAL A 51 15.36 0.89 3.18
CA VAL A 51 14.09 0.74 3.90
C VAL A 51 12.92 1.31 3.08
N TYR A 52 13.13 2.47 2.43
CA TYR A 52 12.11 3.09 1.59
C TYR A 52 11.92 2.35 0.25
N ILE A 53 12.98 1.75 -0.30
CA ILE A 53 12.90 0.87 -1.47
C ILE A 53 12.05 -0.35 -1.13
N ASN A 54 12.33 -1.01 0.00
CA ASN A 54 11.55 -2.17 0.45
C ASN A 54 10.08 -1.80 0.68
N LEU A 55 9.78 -0.63 1.27
CA LEU A 55 8.40 -0.20 1.44
C LEU A 55 7.65 -0.12 0.10
N ARG A 56 8.27 0.40 -0.95
CA ARG A 56 7.64 0.53 -2.27
C ARG A 56 7.56 -0.79 -3.04
N SER A 57 8.44 -1.75 -2.74
CA SER A 57 8.63 -2.94 -3.59
C SER A 57 7.34 -3.71 -3.85
N GLU A 58 6.50 -3.90 -2.84
CA GLU A 58 5.29 -4.73 -2.92
C GLU A 58 4.03 -4.06 -2.35
N PHE A 59 4.10 -2.75 -2.04
CA PHE A 59 2.96 -2.06 -1.42
C PHE A 59 1.75 -1.99 -2.36
N ALA A 60 1.95 -1.54 -3.60
CA ALA A 60 0.89 -1.38 -4.59
C ALA A 60 0.61 -2.69 -5.39
N THR A 61 1.18 -3.80 -4.99
CA THR A 61 0.97 -5.14 -5.56
C THR A 61 0.53 -6.13 -4.49
N THR A 62 1.45 -6.86 -3.90
CA THR A 62 1.15 -7.95 -2.95
C THR A 62 0.37 -7.46 -1.73
N TYR A 63 0.78 -6.34 -1.10
CA TYR A 63 0.06 -5.79 0.04
C TYR A 63 -1.34 -5.31 -0.34
N PHE A 64 -1.47 -4.61 -1.48
CA PHE A 64 -2.77 -4.22 -2.01
C PHE A 64 -3.68 -5.44 -2.24
N PHE A 65 -3.16 -6.52 -2.84
CA PHE A 65 -3.96 -7.73 -3.07
C PHE A 65 -4.49 -8.33 -1.77
N LEU A 66 -3.66 -8.40 -0.72
CA LEU A 66 -4.08 -8.89 0.59
C LEU A 66 -5.15 -8.00 1.23
N GLN A 67 -5.03 -6.69 1.10
CA GLN A 67 -5.93 -5.72 1.74
C GLN A 67 -7.23 -5.49 0.95
N SER A 68 -7.20 -5.60 -0.37
CA SER A 68 -8.34 -5.27 -1.23
C SER A 68 -9.06 -6.51 -1.77
N MET A 69 -8.33 -7.52 -2.28
CA MET A 69 -8.96 -8.70 -2.88
C MET A 69 -9.49 -9.72 -1.87
N SER A 70 -9.15 -9.61 -0.59
CA SER A 70 -9.78 -10.38 0.49
C SER A 70 -11.04 -9.70 1.05
N THR A 71 -11.61 -8.78 0.29
CA THR A 71 -12.79 -7.98 0.65
C THR A 71 -13.74 -7.88 -0.54
N ASP A 72 -14.84 -7.16 -0.37
CA ASP A 72 -15.74 -6.82 -1.47
C ASP A 72 -15.23 -5.64 -2.33
N GLU A 73 -14.14 -4.97 -1.93
CA GLU A 73 -13.61 -3.81 -2.65
C GLU A 73 -13.16 -4.17 -4.06
N SER A 74 -12.36 -5.23 -4.22
CA SER A 74 -11.89 -5.64 -5.54
C SER A 74 -11.89 -7.14 -5.75
N VAL A 75 -12.03 -7.54 -6.99
CA VAL A 75 -12.00 -8.92 -7.45
C VAL A 75 -11.23 -9.00 -8.76
N LEU A 76 -10.47 -10.08 -8.94
CA LEU A 76 -9.70 -10.33 -10.15
C LEU A 76 -10.09 -11.72 -10.72
N PRO A 77 -11.16 -11.77 -11.56
CA PRO A 77 -11.59 -13.01 -12.19
C PRO A 77 -10.61 -13.46 -13.29
N THR A 78 -10.69 -14.72 -13.68
CA THR A 78 -9.91 -15.26 -14.80
C THR A 78 -10.57 -14.91 -16.14
N TYR A 79 -9.79 -14.93 -17.20
CA TYR A 79 -10.25 -14.75 -18.58
C TYR A 79 -9.54 -15.76 -19.49
N ALA A 80 -10.31 -16.67 -20.07
CA ALA A 80 -9.80 -17.68 -21.00
C ALA A 80 -8.57 -18.45 -20.47
N ALA A 81 -8.59 -18.81 -19.20
CA ALA A 81 -7.48 -19.41 -18.45
C ALA A 81 -6.28 -18.48 -18.18
N ASP A 82 -6.32 -17.21 -18.61
CA ASP A 82 -5.37 -16.19 -18.15
C ASP A 82 -5.80 -15.66 -16.76
N TRP A 83 -4.85 -15.19 -15.96
CA TRP A 83 -5.08 -14.71 -14.58
C TRP A 83 -5.56 -15.78 -13.59
N ILE A 84 -5.52 -17.07 -13.96
CA ILE A 84 -5.83 -18.15 -13.03
C ILE A 84 -4.74 -18.29 -11.94
N ASP A 85 -3.48 -18.20 -12.37
CA ASP A 85 -2.29 -18.14 -11.52
C ASP A 85 -2.36 -19.07 -10.29
N GLY A 86 -2.80 -20.31 -10.47
CA GLY A 86 -2.98 -21.30 -9.41
C GLY A 86 -4.12 -20.98 -8.44
N ASN A 87 -5.13 -20.23 -8.87
CA ASN A 87 -6.30 -19.79 -8.08
C ASN A 87 -5.98 -18.81 -6.94
N ARG A 88 -4.78 -18.27 -6.85
CA ARG A 88 -4.37 -17.43 -5.72
C ARG A 88 -5.29 -16.22 -5.47
N TYR A 89 -5.85 -15.62 -6.52
CA TYR A 89 -6.79 -14.50 -6.41
C TYR A 89 -8.19 -14.96 -6.00
N LEU A 90 -8.62 -16.11 -6.55
CA LEU A 90 -9.88 -16.74 -6.20
C LEU A 90 -9.92 -17.14 -4.71
N GLU A 91 -8.82 -17.68 -4.19
CA GLU A 91 -8.70 -18.03 -2.78
C GLU A 91 -8.82 -16.80 -1.88
N LEU A 92 -8.21 -15.65 -2.26
CA LEU A 92 -8.38 -14.40 -1.53
C LEU A 92 -9.85 -13.96 -1.52
N HIS A 93 -10.50 -13.95 -2.68
CA HIS A 93 -11.89 -13.54 -2.79
C HIS A 93 -12.83 -14.43 -1.95
N ARG A 94 -12.63 -15.75 -2.00
CA ARG A 94 -13.50 -16.73 -1.32
C ARG A 94 -13.15 -16.93 0.16
N HIS A 95 -12.10 -16.36 0.66
CA HIS A 95 -11.53 -16.64 1.98
C HIS A 95 -11.19 -18.14 2.16
N THR A 96 -10.58 -18.73 1.15
CA THR A 96 -10.18 -20.15 1.15
C THR A 96 -8.65 -20.31 1.06
N TRP A 97 -7.92 -19.23 1.24
CA TRP A 97 -6.45 -19.26 1.26
C TRP A 97 -5.90 -20.23 2.30
N THR A 98 -4.75 -20.78 2.00
CA THR A 98 -3.96 -21.64 2.88
C THR A 98 -2.61 -21.01 3.17
N LYS A 99 -1.79 -21.64 4.01
CA LYS A 99 -0.40 -21.26 4.27
C LYS A 99 0.51 -21.33 3.02
N ASP A 100 0.04 -21.97 1.95
CA ASP A 100 0.76 -22.16 0.69
C ASP A 100 0.33 -21.16 -0.40
N ASN A 101 -0.65 -20.28 -0.13
CA ASN A 101 -1.03 -19.23 -1.06
C ASN A 101 0.15 -18.27 -1.29
N PRO A 102 0.62 -18.08 -2.55
CA PRO A 102 1.83 -17.32 -2.83
C PRO A 102 1.72 -15.83 -2.50
N ILE A 103 0.49 -15.25 -2.51
CA ILE A 103 0.28 -13.84 -2.13
C ILE A 103 0.42 -13.70 -0.61
N VAL A 104 -0.11 -14.66 0.16
CA VAL A 104 0.05 -14.70 1.63
C VAL A 104 1.53 -14.83 1.99
N GLY A 105 2.26 -15.74 1.32
CA GLY A 105 3.71 -15.89 1.51
C GLY A 105 4.49 -14.64 1.10
N GLY A 106 4.12 -14.03 -0.01
CA GLY A 106 4.73 -12.79 -0.51
C GLY A 106 4.59 -11.63 0.47
N GLY A 107 3.38 -11.45 1.05
CA GLY A 107 3.14 -10.40 2.05
C GLY A 107 3.96 -10.56 3.33
N TRP A 108 4.09 -11.80 3.81
CA TRP A 108 4.97 -12.08 4.95
C TRP A 108 6.42 -11.71 4.64
N ASN A 109 6.96 -12.19 3.52
CA ASN A 109 8.34 -11.94 3.12
C ASN A 109 8.61 -10.44 2.91
N TYR A 110 7.69 -9.74 2.28
CA TYR A 110 7.75 -8.30 2.09
C TYR A 110 7.97 -7.56 3.42
N LEU A 111 7.14 -7.84 4.41
CA LEU A 111 7.19 -7.15 5.70
C LEU A 111 8.36 -7.62 6.57
N ALA A 112 8.70 -8.90 6.53
CA ALA A 112 9.89 -9.43 7.20
C ALA A 112 11.18 -8.79 6.65
N ASN A 113 11.28 -8.64 5.32
CA ASN A 113 12.40 -7.94 4.68
C ASN A 113 12.47 -6.46 5.09
N MET A 114 11.33 -5.78 5.17
CA MET A 114 11.27 -4.38 5.61
C MET A 114 11.75 -4.24 7.06
N ILE A 115 11.31 -5.12 7.97
CA ILE A 115 11.74 -5.16 9.37
C ILE A 115 13.25 -5.45 9.44
N GLY A 116 13.73 -6.48 8.75
CA GLY A 116 15.14 -6.87 8.75
C GLY A 116 16.06 -5.76 8.25
N THR A 117 15.68 -5.10 7.16
CA THR A 117 16.43 -3.96 6.60
C THR A 117 16.42 -2.76 7.56
N ALA A 118 15.29 -2.48 8.23
CA ALA A 118 15.24 -1.44 9.25
C ALA A 118 16.14 -1.76 10.44
N ASN A 119 16.14 -3.01 10.94
CA ASN A 119 17.03 -3.46 12.03
C ASN A 119 18.50 -3.30 11.64
N GLN A 120 18.88 -3.73 10.43
CA GLN A 120 20.24 -3.58 9.91
C GLN A 120 20.66 -2.10 9.86
N THR A 121 19.83 -1.25 9.28
CA THR A 121 20.16 0.17 9.14
C THR A 121 20.23 0.88 10.49
N ILE A 122 19.31 0.58 11.42
CA ILE A 122 19.35 1.09 12.79
C ILE A 122 20.67 0.66 13.48
N SER A 123 21.09 -0.60 13.34
CA SER A 123 22.34 -1.11 13.91
C SER A 123 23.55 -0.36 13.36
N ILE A 124 23.64 -0.19 12.04
CA ILE A 124 24.72 0.53 11.36
C ILE A 124 24.80 1.98 11.86
N ILE A 125 23.68 2.71 11.83
CA ILE A 125 23.65 4.12 12.25
C ILE A 125 23.97 4.27 13.75
N THR A 126 23.49 3.35 14.58
CA THR A 126 23.75 3.38 16.02
C THR A 126 25.24 3.21 16.30
N ALA A 127 25.91 2.29 15.60
CA ALA A 127 27.31 1.96 15.81
C ALA A 127 28.29 3.00 15.24
N SER A 128 27.95 3.64 14.11
CA SER A 128 28.93 4.38 13.30
C SER A 128 28.91 5.88 13.49
N ALA A 129 27.77 6.49 13.76
CA ALA A 129 27.68 7.93 13.78
C ALA A 129 27.89 8.52 15.18
N PRO A 130 28.59 9.65 15.31
CA PRO A 130 28.66 10.38 16.57
C PRO A 130 27.26 10.90 16.96
N PRO A 131 27.01 11.15 18.27
CA PRO A 131 25.78 11.75 18.72
C PRO A 131 25.52 13.09 18.02
N SER A 132 24.33 13.24 17.43
CA SER A 132 23.90 14.48 16.76
C SER A 132 22.37 14.48 16.62
N ASP A 133 21.78 15.65 16.39
CA ASP A 133 20.35 15.77 16.12
C ASP A 133 19.97 15.03 14.84
N SER A 134 20.81 15.06 13.84
CA SER A 134 20.60 14.32 12.58
C SER A 134 20.59 12.81 12.80
N LYS A 135 21.48 12.27 13.63
CA LYS A 135 21.47 10.86 14.02
C LYS A 135 20.16 10.51 14.74
N ASN A 136 19.76 11.33 15.71
CA ASN A 136 18.53 11.11 16.48
C ASN A 136 17.30 11.12 15.57
N THR A 137 17.22 12.09 14.64
CA THR A 137 16.14 12.18 13.65
C THR A 137 16.14 10.96 12.72
N GLY A 138 17.29 10.59 12.16
CA GLY A 138 17.39 9.42 11.28
C GLY A 138 17.01 8.11 11.96
N LEU A 139 17.43 7.91 13.21
CA LEU A 139 17.02 6.75 14.01
C LEU A 139 15.51 6.76 14.33
N ALA A 140 14.93 7.94 14.61
CA ALA A 140 13.49 8.07 14.86
C ALA A 140 12.66 7.77 13.59
N GLU A 141 13.10 8.25 12.42
CA GLU A 141 12.49 7.91 11.13
C GLU A 141 12.51 6.39 10.90
N LEU A 142 13.67 5.73 11.08
CA LEU A 142 13.82 4.29 10.89
C LEU A 142 12.99 3.47 11.88
N ARG A 143 12.94 3.87 13.16
CA ARG A 143 12.07 3.23 14.17
C ARG A 143 10.61 3.37 13.80
N THR A 144 10.18 4.52 13.28
CA THR A 144 8.81 4.73 12.81
C THR A 144 8.49 3.84 11.61
N MET A 145 9.43 3.68 10.66
CA MET A 145 9.27 2.76 9.53
C MET A 145 9.20 1.30 9.97
N ARG A 146 10.04 0.89 10.94
CA ARG A 146 9.99 -0.44 11.54
C ARG A 146 8.65 -0.68 12.26
N ALA A 147 8.19 0.29 13.02
CA ALA A 147 6.90 0.25 13.71
C ALA A 147 5.73 0.11 12.71
N MET A 148 5.77 0.83 11.58
CA MET A 148 4.81 0.69 10.49
C MET A 148 4.83 -0.73 9.89
N ALA A 149 6.01 -1.32 9.63
CA ALA A 149 6.12 -2.68 9.10
C ALA A 149 5.56 -3.71 10.09
N TYR A 150 5.85 -3.57 11.38
CA TYR A 150 5.27 -4.41 12.43
C TYR A 150 3.75 -4.23 12.54
N PHE A 151 3.24 -2.99 12.41
CA PHE A 151 1.80 -2.74 12.39
C PHE A 151 1.12 -3.48 11.24
N MET A 152 1.64 -3.31 10.01
CA MET A 152 1.11 -3.99 8.83
C MET A 152 1.17 -5.53 8.99
N MET A 153 2.26 -6.06 9.54
CA MET A 153 2.43 -7.49 9.76
C MET A 153 1.51 -8.03 10.85
N MET A 154 1.38 -7.31 11.98
CA MET A 154 0.47 -7.63 13.07
C MET A 154 -1.00 -7.58 12.63
N ASP A 155 -1.39 -6.59 11.81
CA ASP A 155 -2.75 -6.49 11.29
C ASP A 155 -3.12 -7.70 10.43
N MET A 156 -2.22 -8.14 9.56
CA MET A 156 -2.47 -9.25 8.63
C MET A 156 -2.28 -10.65 9.24
N TYR A 157 -1.24 -10.86 10.05
CA TYR A 157 -0.84 -12.21 10.51
C TYR A 157 -1.06 -12.46 11.99
N GLY A 158 -1.49 -11.46 12.75
CA GLY A 158 -1.81 -11.61 14.18
C GLY A 158 -0.59 -11.74 15.07
N ASN A 159 -0.36 -12.94 15.60
CA ASN A 159 0.81 -13.24 16.45
C ASN A 159 2.04 -13.45 15.58
N ILE A 160 3.03 -12.59 15.70
CA ILE A 160 4.22 -12.58 14.85
C ILE A 160 5.50 -12.54 15.69
N PRO A 161 6.65 -13.00 15.15
CA PRO A 161 7.90 -12.89 15.87
C PRO A 161 8.30 -11.42 16.04
N LEU A 162 8.76 -11.09 17.25
CA LEU A 162 9.29 -9.76 17.56
C LEU A 162 10.81 -9.84 17.64
N ASP A 163 11.49 -9.52 16.54
CA ASP A 163 12.93 -9.48 16.46
C ASP A 163 13.40 -8.07 16.06
N THR A 164 14.18 -7.45 16.93
CA THR A 164 14.69 -6.08 16.77
C THR A 164 16.20 -6.01 16.65
N LEU A 165 16.89 -7.17 16.68
CA LEU A 165 18.34 -7.26 16.67
C LEU A 165 18.84 -7.74 15.31
N TYR A 166 19.66 -6.91 14.67
CA TYR A 166 20.37 -7.32 13.46
C TYR A 166 21.50 -8.32 13.80
N GLY A 167 21.59 -9.40 13.01
CA GLY A 167 22.62 -10.44 13.17
C GLY A 167 22.33 -11.46 14.26
N SER A 168 21.17 -11.40 14.92
CA SER A 168 20.75 -12.45 15.86
C SER A 168 20.50 -13.77 15.13
N THR A 169 21.05 -14.85 15.64
CA THR A 169 20.78 -16.23 15.18
C THR A 169 19.71 -16.94 16.02
N THR A 170 19.22 -16.28 17.06
CA THR A 170 18.19 -16.85 17.94
C THR A 170 16.83 -16.78 17.27
N LEU A 171 16.24 -17.94 17.01
CA LEU A 171 14.89 -18.04 16.47
C LEU A 171 13.87 -17.50 17.49
N LYS A 172 13.04 -16.56 17.07
CA LYS A 172 12.01 -15.94 17.91
C LYS A 172 10.67 -16.64 17.70
N PRO A 173 9.96 -17.04 18.78
CA PRO A 173 8.59 -17.52 18.66
C PRO A 173 7.62 -16.38 18.35
N ASN A 174 6.35 -16.75 18.11
CA ASN A 174 5.28 -15.78 18.01
C ASN A 174 5.14 -14.98 19.30
N THR A 175 5.14 -13.67 19.19
CA THR A 175 4.73 -12.77 20.25
C THR A 175 3.21 -12.55 20.15
N PRO A 176 2.47 -12.64 21.26
CA PRO A 176 1.04 -12.34 21.24
C PRO A 176 0.77 -10.94 20.64
N ARG A 177 -0.33 -10.83 19.88
CA ARG A 177 -0.69 -9.59 19.15
C ARG A 177 -0.69 -8.34 20.05
N ALA A 178 -1.16 -8.48 21.30
CA ALA A 178 -1.13 -7.40 22.29
C ALA A 178 0.31 -6.97 22.67
N GLY A 179 1.26 -7.91 22.71
CA GLY A 179 2.68 -7.62 22.96
C GLY A 179 3.31 -6.89 21.79
N VAL A 180 2.98 -7.28 20.55
CA VAL A 180 3.43 -6.57 19.34
C VAL A 180 2.84 -5.16 19.32
N PHE A 181 1.56 -4.99 19.66
CA PHE A 181 0.91 -3.69 19.78
C PHE A 181 1.66 -2.79 20.77
N ALA A 182 1.98 -3.28 21.97
CA ALA A 182 2.70 -2.52 22.97
C ALA A 182 4.11 -2.11 22.49
N PHE A 183 4.80 -2.99 21.78
CA PHE A 183 6.09 -2.67 21.16
C PHE A 183 5.97 -1.54 20.13
N ILE A 184 5.00 -1.61 19.21
CA ILE A 184 4.79 -0.59 18.18
C ILE A 184 4.45 0.76 18.83
N GLU A 185 3.57 0.75 19.84
CA GLU A 185 3.22 1.95 20.60
C GLU A 185 4.45 2.59 21.26
N GLY A 186 5.31 1.77 21.88
CA GLY A 186 6.56 2.22 22.49
C GLY A 186 7.54 2.81 21.47
N GLU A 187 7.75 2.15 20.33
CA GLU A 187 8.63 2.63 19.25
C GLU A 187 8.17 4.01 18.74
N LEU A 188 6.87 4.16 18.47
CA LEU A 188 6.32 5.43 17.97
C LEU A 188 6.43 6.54 19.01
N LYS A 189 6.07 6.28 20.27
CA LYS A 189 6.18 7.28 21.36
C LYS A 189 7.62 7.72 21.60
N ASN A 190 8.57 6.80 21.55
CA ASN A 190 9.99 7.08 21.70
C ASN A 190 10.59 7.83 20.50
N ALA A 191 10.02 7.68 19.30
CA ALA A 191 10.45 8.41 18.11
C ALA A 191 9.92 9.86 18.07
N LEU A 192 8.72 10.12 18.61
CA LEU A 192 8.04 11.41 18.53
C LEU A 192 8.90 12.65 18.90
N PRO A 193 9.74 12.65 19.97
CA PRO A 193 10.55 13.82 20.32
C PRO A 193 11.54 14.22 19.22
N TYR A 194 12.00 13.28 18.41
CA TYR A 194 13.09 13.45 17.44
C TYR A 194 12.60 13.59 16.00
N LEU A 195 11.34 13.27 15.72
CA LEU A 195 10.76 13.41 14.38
C LEU A 195 10.49 14.87 14.05
N LYS A 196 10.64 15.22 12.77
CA LYS A 196 10.31 16.56 12.27
C LYS A 196 8.81 16.85 12.37
N SER A 197 8.48 18.10 12.67
CA SER A 197 7.10 18.60 12.79
C SER A 197 6.68 19.49 11.63
N ALA A 198 7.46 19.55 10.55
CA ALA A 198 7.11 20.27 9.34
C ALA A 198 6.64 19.29 8.26
N SER A 199 5.66 19.71 7.44
CA SER A 199 5.31 19.05 6.18
C SER A 199 5.86 19.85 5.00
N GLY A 200 6.12 19.19 3.88
CA GLY A 200 6.60 19.82 2.65
C GLY A 200 7.62 18.95 1.92
N ILE A 201 8.24 19.51 0.89
CA ILE A 201 9.17 18.78 0.00
C ILE A 201 10.29 18.06 0.78
N SER A 202 10.86 18.69 1.81
CA SER A 202 11.99 18.12 2.56
C SER A 202 11.62 16.92 3.44
N THR A 203 10.34 16.76 3.77
CA THR A 203 9.81 15.66 4.60
C THR A 203 8.90 14.73 3.82
N TYR A 204 8.67 14.98 2.54
CA TYR A 204 7.80 14.16 1.71
C TYR A 204 8.35 12.73 1.59
N GLY A 205 7.46 11.74 1.77
CA GLY A 205 7.82 10.33 1.78
C GLY A 205 8.68 9.89 2.98
N LYS A 206 8.87 10.77 3.98
CA LYS A 206 9.61 10.46 5.22
C LYS A 206 8.68 10.52 6.44
N PRO A 207 8.94 9.72 7.48
CA PRO A 207 8.20 9.82 8.73
C PRO A 207 8.34 11.20 9.38
N THR A 208 7.20 11.74 9.79
CA THR A 208 7.10 12.96 10.59
C THR A 208 6.37 12.66 11.89
N LYS A 209 6.35 13.61 12.83
CA LYS A 209 5.51 13.49 14.04
C LYS A 209 4.06 13.17 13.70
N TYR A 210 3.56 13.74 12.61
CA TYR A 210 2.17 13.59 12.22
C TYR A 210 1.87 12.24 11.59
N MET A 211 2.84 11.63 10.88
CA MET A 211 2.74 10.23 10.49
C MET A 211 2.70 9.32 11.72
N ALA A 212 3.58 9.55 12.71
CA ALA A 212 3.58 8.74 13.93
C ALA A 212 2.27 8.89 14.72
N TYR A 213 1.72 10.10 14.86
CA TYR A 213 0.40 10.30 15.47
C TYR A 213 -0.72 9.65 14.65
N GLY A 214 -0.71 9.75 13.32
CA GLY A 214 -1.70 9.11 12.46
C GLY A 214 -1.66 7.58 12.59
N LEU A 215 -0.47 6.99 12.67
CA LEU A 215 -0.31 5.55 12.88
C LEU A 215 -0.76 5.13 14.28
N LEU A 216 -0.45 5.91 15.33
CA LEU A 216 -0.99 5.71 16.68
C LEU A 216 -2.52 5.79 16.69
N ALA A 217 -3.12 6.78 16.01
CA ALA A 217 -4.57 6.88 15.89
C ALA A 217 -5.18 5.62 15.25
N LYS A 218 -4.58 5.13 14.17
CA LYS A 218 -4.99 3.89 13.49
C LYS A 218 -4.91 2.68 14.43
N MET A 219 -3.82 2.57 15.17
CA MET A 219 -3.61 1.50 16.15
C MET A 219 -4.66 1.56 17.27
N TYR A 220 -4.89 2.74 17.85
CA TYR A 220 -5.83 2.91 18.96
C TYR A 220 -7.27 2.68 18.53
N LEU A 221 -7.65 3.08 17.31
CA LEU A 221 -8.98 2.80 16.77
C LEU A 221 -9.25 1.29 16.64
N ASN A 222 -8.21 0.52 16.30
CA ASN A 222 -8.28 -0.93 16.14
C ASN A 222 -7.85 -1.70 17.41
N ALA A 223 -7.58 -1.04 18.54
CA ALA A 223 -7.03 -1.68 19.73
C ALA A 223 -7.93 -2.80 20.28
N GLU A 224 -9.26 -2.65 20.21
CA GLU A 224 -10.21 -3.68 20.61
C GLU A 224 -10.03 -4.97 19.78
N VAL A 225 -9.82 -4.84 18.47
CA VAL A 225 -9.55 -5.99 17.57
C VAL A 225 -8.21 -6.65 17.88
N TYR A 226 -7.20 -5.87 18.25
CA TYR A 226 -5.83 -6.37 18.44
C TYR A 226 -5.55 -6.89 19.84
N THR A 227 -6.17 -6.30 20.86
CA THR A 227 -5.85 -6.52 22.26
C THR A 227 -7.07 -6.88 23.13
N GLY A 228 -8.28 -6.76 22.60
CA GLY A 228 -9.52 -6.88 23.37
C GLY A 228 -9.86 -5.64 24.21
N THR A 229 -9.07 -4.56 24.14
CA THR A 229 -9.25 -3.34 24.96
C THR A 229 -9.48 -2.13 24.08
N GLN A 230 -10.54 -1.39 24.35
CA GLN A 230 -10.89 -0.16 23.64
C GLN A 230 -9.94 0.99 24.01
N ARG A 231 -9.48 1.76 23.01
CA ARG A 231 -8.57 2.88 23.17
C ARG A 231 -9.07 4.13 22.39
N TYR A 232 -10.41 4.37 22.37
CA TYR A 232 -10.99 5.44 21.55
C TYR A 232 -10.56 6.84 21.97
N ASN A 233 -10.37 7.11 23.27
CA ASN A 233 -9.87 8.41 23.75
C ASN A 233 -8.42 8.66 23.32
N ASP A 234 -7.58 7.63 23.32
CA ASP A 234 -6.21 7.74 22.81
C ASP A 234 -6.20 8.00 21.30
N CYS A 235 -7.12 7.35 20.56
CA CYS A 235 -7.31 7.62 19.13
C CYS A 235 -7.67 9.08 18.88
N ILE A 236 -8.64 9.63 19.62
CA ILE A 236 -9.05 11.04 19.52
C ILE A 236 -7.87 11.97 19.81
N THR A 237 -7.11 11.72 20.88
CA THR A 237 -5.92 12.52 21.26
C THR A 237 -4.86 12.51 20.16
N ALA A 238 -4.60 11.35 19.56
CA ALA A 238 -3.64 11.22 18.46
C ALA A 238 -4.14 11.94 17.19
N CYS A 239 -5.43 11.83 16.85
CA CYS A 239 -6.05 12.58 15.76
C CYS A 239 -5.94 14.11 15.99
N ASP A 240 -6.20 14.57 17.21
CA ASP A 240 -6.09 15.99 17.56
C ASP A 240 -4.68 16.54 17.38
N SER A 241 -3.66 15.71 17.65
CA SER A 241 -2.26 16.10 17.42
C SER A 241 -1.98 16.37 15.94
N VAL A 242 -2.66 15.67 15.03
CA VAL A 242 -2.56 15.92 13.59
C VAL A 242 -3.44 17.09 13.16
N ILE A 243 -4.69 17.15 13.62
CA ILE A 243 -5.65 18.21 13.26
C ILE A 243 -5.13 19.60 13.66
N LYS A 244 -4.43 19.68 14.79
CA LYS A 244 -3.84 20.91 15.30
C LYS A 244 -2.42 21.20 14.83
N ALA A 245 -1.88 20.38 13.92
CA ALA A 245 -0.55 20.57 13.36
C ALA A 245 -0.40 21.98 12.76
N GLY A 246 0.70 22.66 13.12
CA GLY A 246 0.96 24.02 12.64
C GLY A 246 -0.13 25.04 13.00
N GLY A 247 -0.78 24.88 14.16
CA GLY A 247 -1.91 25.74 14.55
C GLY A 247 -3.22 25.40 13.83
N GLY A 248 -3.32 24.19 13.24
CA GLY A 248 -4.48 23.74 12.47
C GLY A 248 -4.41 24.09 10.97
N SER A 249 -3.25 24.52 10.48
CA SER A 249 -3.06 24.96 9.08
C SER A 249 -2.13 24.07 8.27
N GLN A 250 -1.49 23.07 8.88
CA GLN A 250 -0.48 22.25 8.18
C GLN A 250 -1.09 21.26 7.20
N TYR A 251 -2.25 20.70 7.53
CA TYR A 251 -3.00 19.78 6.67
C TYR A 251 -4.41 20.33 6.44
N ALA A 252 -4.95 20.09 5.26
CA ALA A 252 -6.29 20.52 4.90
C ALA A 252 -6.89 19.54 3.88
N LEU A 253 -8.22 19.46 3.86
CA LEU A 253 -8.94 18.71 2.85
C LEU A 253 -8.76 19.38 1.49
N GLU A 254 -8.49 18.59 0.46
CA GLU A 254 -8.54 19.04 -0.91
C GLU A 254 -9.99 19.38 -1.30
N SER A 255 -10.14 20.40 -2.11
CA SER A 255 -11.44 20.81 -2.61
C SER A 255 -12.04 19.77 -3.55
N ARG A 256 -13.34 19.85 -3.82
CA ARG A 256 -14.01 18.99 -4.77
C ARG A 256 -13.40 19.06 -6.18
N THR A 257 -12.86 20.21 -6.58
CA THR A 257 -12.23 20.41 -7.89
C THR A 257 -10.78 19.87 -7.96
N THR A 258 -10.10 19.75 -6.82
CA THR A 258 -8.71 19.25 -6.74
C THR A 258 -8.61 17.80 -6.23
N TYR A 259 -9.71 17.23 -5.74
CA TYR A 259 -9.72 15.88 -5.13
C TYR A 259 -9.05 14.82 -6.01
N SER A 260 -9.44 14.72 -7.29
CA SER A 260 -8.90 13.71 -8.19
C SER A 260 -7.41 13.90 -8.47
N GLN A 261 -6.89 15.14 -8.37
CA GLN A 261 -5.48 15.44 -8.61
C GLN A 261 -4.56 14.78 -7.58
N MET A 262 -5.06 14.47 -6.38
CA MET A 262 -4.31 13.69 -5.38
C MET A 262 -3.86 12.32 -5.88
N PHE A 263 -4.49 11.80 -6.92
CA PHE A 263 -4.25 10.45 -7.42
C PHE A 263 -3.73 10.44 -8.87
N TYR A 264 -3.34 11.60 -9.39
CA TYR A 264 -2.76 11.72 -10.73
C TYR A 264 -1.27 11.32 -10.72
N PRO A 265 -0.69 10.95 -11.87
CA PRO A 265 0.75 10.68 -11.98
C PRO A 265 1.64 11.88 -11.61
N THR A 266 1.05 13.07 -11.52
CA THR A 266 1.71 14.32 -11.14
C THR A 266 1.47 14.72 -9.69
N ASN A 267 0.86 13.85 -8.89
CA ASN A 267 0.68 14.11 -7.47
C ASN A 267 2.03 14.17 -6.72
N GLY A 268 2.04 14.67 -5.49
CA GLY A 268 3.29 14.81 -4.76
C GLY A 268 3.17 15.72 -3.53
N PRO A 269 4.28 16.37 -3.14
CA PRO A 269 4.38 17.12 -1.89
C PRO A 269 3.49 18.38 -1.79
N SER A 270 2.85 18.79 -2.88
CA SER A 270 1.89 19.91 -2.89
C SER A 270 0.51 19.54 -2.34
N GLN A 271 0.20 18.25 -2.22
CA GLN A 271 -1.10 17.76 -1.75
C GLN A 271 -1.25 17.98 -0.25
N LYS A 272 -2.18 18.83 0.13
CA LYS A 272 -2.41 19.25 1.54
C LYS A 272 -2.97 18.13 2.41
N GLU A 273 -3.61 17.14 1.82
CA GLU A 273 -4.14 15.99 2.57
C GLU A 273 -3.07 14.95 2.92
N PHE A 274 -1.94 14.91 2.21
CA PHE A 274 -0.95 13.86 2.41
C PHE A 274 -0.18 14.06 3.72
N ILE A 275 -0.38 13.15 4.67
CA ILE A 275 0.39 13.07 5.91
C ILE A 275 1.60 12.19 5.70
N PHE A 276 1.42 11.06 5.03
CA PHE A 276 2.48 10.18 4.57
C PHE A 276 2.05 9.50 3.27
N ALA A 277 2.84 9.64 2.24
CA ALA A 277 2.67 8.98 0.95
C ALA A 277 3.93 8.23 0.56
N LEU A 278 3.75 7.16 -0.21
CA LEU A 278 4.84 6.42 -0.84
C LEU A 278 5.11 7.06 -2.21
N PRO A 279 6.24 7.73 -2.40
CA PRO A 279 6.56 8.31 -3.70
C PRO A 279 6.99 7.20 -4.66
N PHE A 280 6.36 7.16 -5.84
CA PHE A 280 6.72 6.29 -6.94
C PHE A 280 7.25 7.11 -8.11
N ASP A 281 8.31 6.60 -8.73
CA ASP A 281 8.89 7.14 -9.93
C ASP A 281 9.16 5.97 -10.89
N ALA A 282 8.45 5.95 -11.98
CA ALA A 282 8.49 4.85 -12.94
C ALA A 282 9.87 4.64 -13.58
N ALA A 283 10.72 5.67 -13.61
CA ALA A 283 12.05 5.62 -14.20
C ALA A 283 13.13 5.19 -13.20
N THR A 284 13.02 5.60 -11.93
CA THR A 284 14.11 5.48 -10.95
C THR A 284 13.76 4.65 -9.72
N SER A 285 12.46 4.49 -9.41
CA SER A 285 12.05 3.75 -8.22
C SER A 285 12.07 2.25 -8.47
N ASN A 286 12.58 1.50 -7.49
CA ASN A 286 12.53 0.03 -7.49
C ASN A 286 11.19 -0.54 -7.01
N GLY A 287 10.15 0.29 -6.93
CA GLY A 287 8.81 -0.12 -6.54
C GLY A 287 7.91 -0.39 -7.75
N TYR A 288 6.83 -1.11 -7.50
CA TYR A 288 5.88 -1.51 -8.54
C TYR A 288 4.52 -0.86 -8.28
N MET A 289 4.20 0.18 -9.05
CA MET A 289 2.86 0.78 -9.10
C MET A 289 2.15 0.33 -10.37
N PHE A 290 1.31 -0.72 -10.27
CA PHE A 290 0.74 -1.44 -11.42
C PHE A 290 -0.79 -1.36 -11.50
N TYR A 291 -1.43 -0.36 -10.93
CA TYR A 291 -2.90 -0.35 -10.86
C TYR A 291 -3.54 -0.40 -12.26
N ALA A 292 -3.08 0.41 -13.20
CA ALA A 292 -3.62 0.39 -14.56
C ALA A 292 -3.47 -0.97 -15.27
N ARG A 293 -2.40 -1.71 -14.97
CA ARG A 293 -2.21 -3.06 -15.50
C ARG A 293 -3.34 -4.01 -15.08
N TYR A 294 -3.77 -3.92 -13.85
CA TYR A 294 -4.79 -4.80 -13.29
C TYR A 294 -6.21 -4.28 -13.51
N ASP A 295 -6.43 -2.96 -13.40
CA ASP A 295 -7.75 -2.34 -13.43
C ASP A 295 -8.28 -2.12 -14.85
N LEU A 296 -7.39 -2.00 -15.84
CA LEU A 296 -7.76 -1.75 -17.22
C LEU A 296 -7.44 -2.94 -18.10
N ASN A 297 -8.42 -3.42 -18.87
CA ASN A 297 -8.19 -4.40 -19.92
C ASN A 297 -7.66 -3.73 -21.21
N ARG A 298 -7.38 -4.51 -22.25
CA ARG A 298 -6.84 -3.99 -23.51
C ARG A 298 -7.76 -2.96 -24.16
N ASN A 299 -9.08 -3.18 -24.13
CA ASN A 299 -10.03 -2.30 -24.77
C ASN A 299 -10.15 -0.96 -24.04
N LEU A 300 -10.02 -0.96 -22.73
CA LEU A 300 -10.04 0.26 -21.90
C LEU A 300 -8.70 0.99 -21.95
N GLY A 301 -7.60 0.27 -21.74
CA GLY A 301 -6.29 0.87 -21.56
C GLY A 301 -5.76 1.64 -22.76
N VAL A 302 -6.09 1.21 -23.99
CA VAL A 302 -5.69 1.92 -25.20
C VAL A 302 -6.53 3.17 -25.50
N ARG A 303 -7.65 3.35 -24.82
CA ARG A 303 -8.63 4.42 -25.09
C ARG A 303 -8.64 5.52 -24.03
N TYR A 304 -8.14 5.23 -22.83
CA TYR A 304 -8.13 6.18 -21.71
C TYR A 304 -6.71 6.69 -21.47
N LEU A 305 -6.43 7.88 -21.93
CA LEU A 305 -5.20 8.61 -21.66
C LEU A 305 -5.47 9.74 -20.67
N TYR A 306 -4.55 9.92 -19.75
CA TYR A 306 -4.48 11.12 -18.95
C TYR A 306 -3.89 12.26 -19.80
N SER A 307 -4.68 13.30 -20.05
CA SER A 307 -4.14 14.59 -20.51
C SER A 307 -3.93 15.47 -19.28
N GLY A 308 -2.68 15.63 -18.83
CA GLY A 308 -2.31 16.31 -17.59
C GLY A 308 -2.70 17.78 -17.45
N SER A 309 -3.50 18.32 -18.36
CA SER A 309 -3.85 19.74 -18.41
C SER A 309 -5.31 20.05 -18.03
N THR A 310 -6.17 19.03 -17.87
CA THR A 310 -7.59 19.31 -17.57
C THR A 310 -8.03 18.53 -16.33
N PRO A 311 -8.17 19.18 -15.17
CA PRO A 311 -8.73 18.54 -13.98
C PRO A 311 -10.13 18.02 -14.25
N GLY A 312 -10.39 16.74 -13.96
CA GLY A 312 -11.69 16.11 -14.14
C GLY A 312 -12.01 15.62 -15.54
N ALA A 313 -11.12 15.81 -16.52
CA ALA A 313 -11.24 15.11 -17.79
C ALA A 313 -10.74 13.69 -17.60
N ILE A 314 -11.65 12.74 -17.52
CA ILE A 314 -11.32 11.34 -17.78
C ILE A 314 -10.79 11.31 -19.19
N ALA A 315 -9.53 11.03 -19.31
CA ALA A 315 -8.72 10.73 -20.46
C ALA A 315 -9.34 11.03 -21.83
N THR A 316 -8.72 11.93 -22.54
CA THR A 316 -8.94 12.06 -24.00
C THR A 316 -8.50 10.74 -24.65
N PRO A 317 -9.37 10.04 -25.37
CA PRO A 317 -9.00 8.84 -26.08
C PRO A 317 -7.96 9.15 -27.14
N VAL A 318 -6.80 8.52 -27.07
CA VAL A 318 -5.78 8.66 -28.11
C VAL A 318 -6.00 7.60 -29.15
N MET A 319 -6.45 8.03 -30.31
CA MET A 319 -6.74 7.16 -31.47
C MET A 319 -5.53 6.42 -32.06
N ASN A 320 -4.29 6.63 -31.61
CA ASN A 320 -3.10 6.18 -32.32
C ASN A 320 -2.08 5.37 -31.52
N VAL A 321 -2.38 4.96 -30.30
CA VAL A 321 -1.43 4.12 -29.53
C VAL A 321 -1.35 2.70 -30.11
N ALA A 322 -2.40 2.25 -30.77
CA ALA A 322 -2.44 0.92 -31.41
C ALA A 322 -1.45 0.78 -32.60
N SER A 323 -1.13 1.86 -33.28
CA SER A 323 -0.18 1.85 -34.41
C SER A 323 1.29 1.81 -33.98
N ALA A 324 1.59 2.15 -32.74
CA ALA A 324 2.95 2.19 -32.19
C ALA A 324 3.37 0.89 -31.47
N GLY A 325 2.47 -0.07 -31.31
CA GLY A 325 2.76 -1.34 -30.60
C GLY A 325 3.04 -1.18 -29.10
N GLN A 326 2.88 0.01 -28.54
CA GLN A 326 3.19 0.29 -27.14
C GLN A 326 1.96 0.84 -26.43
N VAL A 327 1.36 -0.01 -25.60
CA VAL A 327 0.37 0.41 -24.62
C VAL A 327 1.12 0.72 -23.33
N ASN A 328 1.16 1.97 -22.97
CA ASN A 328 1.77 2.44 -21.73
C ASN A 328 1.10 1.74 -20.53
N ASN A 329 1.89 1.44 -19.48
CA ASN A 329 1.48 0.67 -18.30
C ASN A 329 0.90 -0.73 -18.60
N LYS A 330 0.90 -1.18 -19.85
CA LYS A 330 0.47 -2.52 -20.32
C LYS A 330 -0.84 -3.00 -19.68
N PRO A 331 -1.96 -2.27 -19.79
CA PRO A 331 -3.24 -2.67 -19.23
C PRO A 331 -3.66 -4.02 -19.86
N SER A 332 -4.01 -4.97 -19.02
CA SER A 332 -4.36 -6.32 -19.44
C SER A 332 -5.22 -7.09 -18.44
N GLY A 333 -5.49 -6.50 -17.28
CA GLY A 333 -6.13 -7.16 -16.15
C GLY A 333 -7.64 -7.02 -16.13
N PRO A 334 -8.35 -8.00 -15.57
CA PRO A 334 -9.80 -7.97 -15.38
C PRO A 334 -10.20 -7.48 -13.98
N ARG A 335 -9.31 -6.89 -13.18
CA ARG A 335 -9.66 -6.43 -11.83
C ARG A 335 -10.78 -5.39 -11.88
N SER A 336 -11.79 -5.61 -11.07
CA SER A 336 -12.98 -4.76 -10.96
C SER A 336 -13.47 -4.72 -9.51
N THR A 337 -14.44 -3.85 -9.22
CA THR A 337 -15.13 -3.89 -7.93
C THR A 337 -16.34 -4.85 -7.96
N THR A 338 -16.78 -5.27 -6.77
CA THR A 338 -18.04 -6.02 -6.64
C THR A 338 -19.24 -5.08 -6.62
N PRO A 339 -20.43 -5.55 -6.98
CA PRO A 339 -21.65 -4.75 -6.86
C PRO A 339 -21.94 -4.29 -5.42
N SER A 340 -21.62 -5.09 -4.42
CA SER A 340 -21.80 -4.74 -3.01
C SER A 340 -20.95 -3.55 -2.57
N PHE A 341 -19.69 -3.52 -2.95
CA PHE A 341 -18.82 -2.37 -2.64
C PHE A 341 -19.26 -1.11 -3.39
N TYR A 342 -19.57 -1.25 -4.68
CA TYR A 342 -20.02 -0.13 -5.51
C TYR A 342 -21.31 0.51 -4.99
N ALA A 343 -22.18 -0.23 -4.31
CA ALA A 343 -23.41 0.28 -3.71
C ALA A 343 -23.17 1.42 -2.68
N ASN A 344 -21.95 1.58 -2.15
CA ASN A 344 -21.59 2.71 -1.30
C ASN A 344 -21.52 4.05 -2.07
N PHE A 345 -21.42 4.02 -3.40
CA PHE A 345 -21.30 5.21 -4.27
C PHE A 345 -22.67 5.63 -4.81
N ASN A 346 -23.59 5.92 -3.91
CA ASN A 346 -25.02 6.16 -4.20
C ASN A 346 -25.42 7.65 -4.22
N ASP A 347 -24.49 8.57 -3.98
CA ASP A 347 -24.73 10.01 -4.09
C ASP A 347 -24.27 10.50 -5.47
N PRO A 348 -25.20 10.84 -6.41
CA PRO A 348 -24.84 11.24 -7.77
C PRO A 348 -24.04 12.54 -7.85
N ASN A 349 -24.06 13.35 -6.79
CA ASN A 349 -23.36 14.63 -6.72
C ASN A 349 -21.94 14.50 -6.11
N ASP A 350 -21.52 13.30 -5.75
CA ASP A 350 -20.23 13.06 -5.10
C ASP A 350 -19.11 12.93 -6.13
N VAL A 351 -18.09 13.79 -6.02
CA VAL A 351 -16.94 13.79 -6.94
C VAL A 351 -16.16 12.46 -6.93
N ARG A 352 -16.26 11.69 -5.87
CA ARG A 352 -15.61 10.38 -5.75
C ARG A 352 -16.19 9.33 -6.70
N ASN A 353 -17.38 9.57 -7.27
CA ASN A 353 -17.92 8.71 -8.33
C ASN A 353 -17.06 8.74 -9.61
N ASN A 354 -16.29 9.81 -9.83
CA ASN A 354 -15.42 9.95 -11.00
C ASN A 354 -14.27 8.92 -11.03
N GLN A 355 -14.07 8.18 -9.93
CA GLN A 355 -13.11 7.08 -9.91
C GLN A 355 -13.59 5.79 -10.58
N TRP A 356 -14.81 5.75 -11.10
CA TRP A 356 -15.41 4.55 -11.67
C TRP A 356 -15.71 4.70 -13.15
N LEU A 357 -15.25 3.73 -13.94
CA LEU A 357 -15.74 3.55 -15.31
C LEU A 357 -16.94 2.59 -15.26
N THR A 358 -18.10 3.09 -15.73
CA THR A 358 -19.37 2.38 -15.70
C THR A 358 -20.19 2.68 -16.94
N GLY A 359 -21.02 1.75 -17.38
CA GLY A 359 -21.99 1.94 -18.45
C GLY A 359 -21.38 2.08 -19.85
N LEU A 360 -22.17 2.64 -20.76
CA LEU A 360 -21.76 2.91 -22.14
C LEU A 360 -20.64 3.95 -22.17
N GLN A 361 -19.57 3.62 -22.85
CA GLN A 361 -18.39 4.48 -22.93
C GLN A 361 -18.45 5.36 -24.16
N THR A 362 -18.13 6.62 -23.96
CA THR A 362 -18.09 7.63 -25.01
C THR A 362 -16.74 8.32 -25.06
N TRP A 363 -16.43 8.85 -26.23
CA TRP A 363 -15.33 9.77 -26.39
C TRP A 363 -15.64 11.10 -25.70
N GLN A 364 -14.65 11.96 -25.56
CA GLN A 364 -14.82 13.26 -24.92
C GLN A 364 -15.82 14.17 -25.65
N ASP A 365 -15.98 13.97 -26.97
CA ASP A 365 -16.95 14.66 -27.81
C ASP A 365 -18.38 14.09 -27.73
N GLY A 366 -18.58 13.06 -26.89
CA GLY A 366 -19.88 12.38 -26.73
C GLY A 366 -20.12 11.25 -27.73
N SER A 367 -19.29 11.07 -28.74
CA SER A 367 -19.44 9.97 -29.69
C SER A 367 -19.17 8.60 -29.04
N PRO A 368 -19.83 7.51 -29.47
CA PRO A 368 -19.68 6.20 -28.85
C PRO A 368 -18.29 5.59 -29.11
N ILE A 369 -17.70 4.96 -28.11
CA ILE A 369 -16.50 4.14 -28.28
C ILE A 369 -16.93 2.79 -28.84
N MET A 370 -16.65 2.56 -30.12
CA MET A 370 -16.97 1.30 -30.79
C MET A 370 -15.80 0.30 -30.67
N VAL A 371 -16.13 -0.93 -30.37
CA VAL A 371 -15.18 -2.05 -30.25
C VAL A 371 -15.61 -3.15 -31.23
N SER A 372 -14.63 -3.81 -31.84
CA SER A 372 -14.85 -4.93 -32.75
C SER A 372 -14.22 -6.20 -32.18
N THR A 373 -14.95 -7.31 -32.19
CA THR A 373 -14.44 -8.61 -31.80
C THR A 373 -14.95 -9.70 -32.72
N THR A 374 -14.11 -10.70 -33.02
CA THR A 374 -14.46 -11.90 -33.77
C THR A 374 -14.57 -13.13 -32.85
N LYS A 375 -14.34 -12.97 -31.56
CA LYS A 375 -14.32 -14.10 -30.63
C LYS A 375 -15.72 -14.42 -30.13
N LEU A 376 -16.11 -15.68 -30.25
CA LEU A 376 -17.28 -16.21 -29.57
C LEU A 376 -17.10 -16.13 -28.07
N GLY A 377 -18.13 -15.64 -27.42
CA GLY A 377 -18.18 -15.60 -25.98
C GLY A 377 -18.50 -16.93 -25.35
N TYR A 378 -18.22 -17.00 -24.07
CA TYR A 378 -18.62 -18.11 -23.22
C TYR A 378 -20.16 -18.31 -23.21
N ASP A 379 -20.87 -17.20 -23.30
CA ASP A 379 -22.33 -17.13 -23.28
C ASP A 379 -22.93 -17.05 -24.69
N GLN A 380 -22.13 -17.02 -25.71
CA GLN A 380 -22.54 -16.93 -27.12
C GLN A 380 -23.50 -15.75 -27.38
N PHE A 381 -23.23 -14.60 -26.79
CA PHE A 381 -24.09 -13.42 -26.97
C PHE A 381 -24.05 -12.81 -28.38
N TYR A 382 -23.09 -13.19 -29.16
CA TYR A 382 -22.95 -12.73 -30.53
C TYR A 382 -22.65 -13.92 -31.46
N SER A 383 -23.03 -13.77 -32.68
CA SER A 383 -22.97 -14.83 -33.68
C SER A 383 -21.58 -15.00 -34.34
N GLY A 384 -20.59 -14.24 -33.90
CA GLY A 384 -19.24 -14.34 -34.43
C GLY A 384 -18.50 -15.56 -33.91
N SER A 385 -17.63 -16.16 -34.75
CA SER A 385 -16.64 -17.15 -34.34
C SER A 385 -15.26 -16.67 -34.76
N ASP A 386 -14.20 -17.35 -34.28
CA ASP A 386 -12.87 -17.06 -34.78
C ASP A 386 -12.86 -17.24 -36.32
N GLY A 387 -12.57 -16.17 -37.05
CA GLY A 387 -12.63 -16.12 -38.49
C GLY A 387 -13.98 -15.72 -39.13
N ALA A 388 -15.02 -15.49 -38.35
CA ALA A 388 -16.28 -14.92 -38.83
C ALA A 388 -16.24 -13.39 -38.93
N ALA A 389 -17.29 -12.80 -39.50
CA ALA A 389 -17.44 -11.34 -39.52
C ALA A 389 -17.40 -10.76 -38.10
N PRO A 390 -16.66 -9.68 -37.87
CA PRO A 390 -16.57 -9.06 -36.55
C PRO A 390 -17.94 -8.56 -36.03
N LEU A 391 -18.22 -8.81 -34.75
CA LEU A 391 -19.26 -8.07 -34.05
C LEU A 391 -18.71 -6.67 -33.70
N VAL A 392 -19.40 -5.64 -34.14
CA VAL A 392 -19.10 -4.26 -33.75
C VAL A 392 -20.15 -3.78 -32.75
N TYR A 393 -19.71 -3.31 -31.59
CA TYR A 393 -20.60 -2.88 -30.52
C TYR A 393 -20.03 -1.67 -29.76
N GLN A 394 -20.89 -0.88 -29.12
CA GLN A 394 -20.44 0.17 -28.23
C GLN A 394 -19.89 -0.45 -26.94
N LEU A 395 -18.70 -0.03 -26.53
CA LEU A 395 -18.07 -0.48 -25.28
C LEU A 395 -18.98 -0.13 -24.10
N ASN A 396 -19.39 -1.17 -23.37
CA ASN A 396 -20.26 -1.07 -22.20
C ASN A 396 -19.65 -1.78 -21.02
N ILE A 397 -19.41 -1.05 -19.92
CA ILE A 397 -18.91 -1.60 -18.68
C ILE A 397 -20.08 -1.85 -17.75
N THR A 398 -20.52 -3.10 -17.67
CA THR A 398 -21.64 -3.53 -16.84
C THR A 398 -21.18 -3.95 -15.46
N PRO A 399 -22.05 -4.00 -14.44
CA PRO A 399 -21.70 -4.59 -13.15
C PRO A 399 -21.18 -6.02 -13.34
N LEU A 400 -20.25 -6.44 -12.51
CA LEU A 400 -19.80 -7.83 -12.49
C LEU A 400 -20.92 -8.71 -11.94
N THR A 401 -21.52 -9.54 -12.79
CA THR A 401 -22.66 -10.39 -12.43
C THR A 401 -22.27 -11.85 -12.36
N VAL A 402 -22.81 -12.57 -11.38
CA VAL A 402 -22.57 -14.01 -11.17
C VAL A 402 -23.12 -14.85 -12.33
N SER A 403 -24.12 -14.35 -13.06
CA SER A 403 -24.78 -15.09 -14.14
C SER A 403 -23.84 -15.50 -15.26
N ARG A 404 -22.79 -14.72 -15.52
CA ARG A 404 -21.78 -15.05 -16.53
C ARG A 404 -20.68 -15.98 -16.03
N LEU A 405 -20.43 -15.95 -14.71
CA LEU A 405 -19.33 -16.71 -14.11
C LEU A 405 -19.77 -18.11 -13.65
N GLY A 406 -21.08 -18.37 -13.64
CA GLY A 406 -21.65 -19.57 -13.02
C GLY A 406 -21.43 -19.61 -11.51
N ALA A 407 -22.21 -20.40 -10.78
CA ALA A 407 -22.11 -20.49 -9.32
C ALA A 407 -20.75 -21.03 -8.82
N THR A 408 -20.01 -21.73 -9.67
CA THR A 408 -18.73 -22.38 -9.34
C THR A 408 -17.55 -21.86 -10.13
N SER A 409 -17.79 -21.06 -11.18
CA SER A 409 -16.73 -20.54 -12.06
C SER A 409 -16.38 -19.10 -11.69
N PHE A 410 -15.10 -18.83 -11.61
CA PHE A 410 -14.53 -17.47 -11.45
C PHE A 410 -13.88 -17.02 -12.76
N ASP A 411 -14.32 -17.58 -13.88
CA ASP A 411 -13.78 -17.36 -15.20
C ASP A 411 -14.77 -16.57 -16.07
N LEU A 412 -14.34 -15.44 -16.59
CA LEU A 412 -15.09 -14.63 -17.55
C LEU A 412 -15.19 -15.31 -18.94
N GLY A 413 -14.52 -16.42 -19.14
CA GLY A 413 -14.46 -17.14 -20.42
C GLY A 413 -13.61 -16.43 -21.47
N LYS A 414 -13.89 -16.73 -22.74
CA LYS A 414 -13.16 -16.17 -23.90
C LYS A 414 -13.84 -14.96 -24.52
N ASP A 415 -14.97 -14.57 -23.98
CA ASP A 415 -15.80 -13.48 -24.49
C ASP A 415 -15.19 -12.12 -24.18
N GLU A 416 -14.81 -11.35 -25.19
CA GLU A 416 -14.28 -10.01 -24.97
C GLU A 416 -15.33 -9.04 -24.43
N ILE A 417 -16.63 -9.28 -24.64
CA ILE A 417 -17.70 -8.52 -24.01
C ILE A 417 -17.72 -8.81 -22.51
N ALA A 418 -17.63 -10.08 -22.11
CA ALA A 418 -17.54 -10.48 -20.72
C ALA A 418 -16.31 -9.88 -20.02
N TRP A 419 -15.19 -9.75 -20.73
CA TRP A 419 -13.98 -9.13 -20.20
C TRP A 419 -14.16 -7.64 -19.84
N ASN A 420 -15.14 -6.96 -20.43
CA ASN A 420 -15.49 -5.59 -20.10
C ASN A 420 -16.51 -5.50 -18.96
N THR A 421 -16.98 -6.62 -18.38
CA THR A 421 -17.83 -6.60 -17.19
C THR A 421 -17.03 -6.27 -15.93
N GLY A 422 -17.72 -5.73 -14.92
CA GLY A 422 -17.17 -5.25 -13.67
C GLY A 422 -16.70 -3.79 -13.77
N TYR A 423 -17.25 -2.95 -12.90
CA TYR A 423 -16.86 -1.53 -12.85
C TYR A 423 -15.39 -1.38 -12.51
N ARG A 424 -14.69 -0.54 -13.26
CA ARG A 424 -13.24 -0.36 -13.16
C ARG A 424 -12.90 0.83 -12.32
N ASN A 425 -11.95 0.66 -11.41
CA ASN A 425 -11.44 1.78 -10.63
C ASN A 425 -10.34 2.51 -11.42
N ILE A 426 -10.46 3.81 -11.52
CA ILE A 426 -9.49 4.72 -12.13
C ILE A 426 -9.08 5.84 -11.17
N LYS A 427 -9.23 5.65 -9.87
CA LYS A 427 -8.82 6.63 -8.86
C LYS A 427 -7.35 7.01 -9.06
N PHE A 428 -6.47 6.02 -9.17
CA PHE A 428 -5.09 6.22 -9.58
C PHE A 428 -5.01 6.13 -11.10
N ILE A 429 -5.22 7.27 -11.74
CA ILE A 429 -5.32 7.33 -13.19
C ILE A 429 -4.03 6.83 -13.85
N ALA A 430 -4.16 6.11 -14.95
CA ALA A 430 -3.04 5.52 -15.65
C ALA A 430 -2.02 6.57 -16.11
N ASP A 431 -0.74 6.29 -15.92
CA ASP A 431 0.35 7.13 -16.39
C ASP A 431 0.77 6.73 -17.81
N TYR A 432 0.22 7.41 -18.80
CA TYR A 432 0.52 7.18 -20.21
C TYR A 432 1.76 7.93 -20.72
N THR A 433 2.42 8.70 -19.88
CA THR A 433 3.68 9.37 -20.24
C THR A 433 4.86 8.42 -20.22
N ASN A 434 4.76 7.29 -19.49
CA ASN A 434 5.78 6.28 -19.39
C ASN A 434 5.53 5.13 -20.36
N ALA A 435 6.10 5.21 -21.57
CA ALA A 435 5.84 4.31 -22.68
C ALA A 435 6.44 2.89 -22.51
N THR A 436 7.43 2.70 -21.67
CA THR A 436 8.26 1.47 -21.67
C THR A 436 8.05 0.55 -20.48
N SER A 437 7.48 1.06 -19.40
CA SER A 437 7.33 0.36 -18.13
C SER A 437 5.86 0.08 -17.79
N ARG A 438 5.63 -0.92 -16.95
CA ARG A 438 4.32 -1.14 -16.30
C ARG A 438 4.12 -0.20 -15.13
N ASN A 439 5.19 0.42 -14.64
CA ASN A 439 5.16 1.32 -13.50
C ASN A 439 4.47 2.64 -13.84
N GLN A 440 3.81 3.18 -12.84
CA GLN A 440 3.18 4.49 -12.87
C GLN A 440 3.91 5.43 -11.89
N ASN A 441 3.78 6.74 -12.14
CA ASN A 441 4.36 7.78 -11.27
C ASN A 441 3.42 8.22 -10.13
N ASN A 442 2.23 7.62 -10.01
CA ASN A 442 1.28 8.00 -8.97
C ASN A 442 1.84 7.66 -7.58
N ASP A 443 2.00 8.64 -6.73
CA ASP A 443 2.30 8.42 -5.31
C ASP A 443 1.06 7.87 -4.61
N VAL A 444 1.27 6.91 -3.71
CA VAL A 444 0.19 6.25 -2.99
C VAL A 444 0.14 6.77 -1.55
N PRO A 445 -0.93 7.45 -1.13
CA PRO A 445 -1.06 7.89 0.24
C PRO A 445 -1.30 6.69 1.18
N PHE A 446 -0.52 6.61 2.25
CA PHE A 446 -0.74 5.68 3.35
C PHE A 446 -1.60 6.30 4.45
N LEU A 447 -1.41 7.61 4.71
CA LEU A 447 -2.21 8.37 5.66
C LEU A 447 -2.58 9.72 5.04
N ARG A 448 -3.87 10.05 5.07
CA ARG A 448 -4.42 11.34 4.62
C ARG A 448 -5.20 12.04 5.73
N TYR A 449 -5.34 13.35 5.61
CA TYR A 449 -6.07 14.17 6.58
C TYR A 449 -7.56 13.78 6.69
N SER A 450 -8.18 13.38 5.58
CA SER A 450 -9.56 12.84 5.58
C SER A 450 -9.70 11.58 6.44
N ASP A 451 -8.71 10.66 6.41
CA ASP A 451 -8.72 9.46 7.26
C ASP A 451 -8.60 9.84 8.76
N ILE A 452 -7.79 10.86 9.10
CA ILE A 452 -7.72 11.37 10.48
C ILE A 452 -9.07 11.87 10.97
N LEU A 453 -9.79 12.62 10.12
CA LEU A 453 -11.14 13.10 10.48
C LEU A 453 -12.13 11.96 10.66
N LEU A 454 -12.10 10.97 9.77
CA LEU A 454 -12.96 9.79 9.83
C LEU A 454 -12.62 8.89 11.02
N MET A 455 -11.33 8.70 11.36
CA MET A 455 -10.92 7.96 12.56
C MET A 455 -11.40 8.65 13.84
N LYS A 456 -11.28 9.98 13.93
CA LYS A 456 -11.81 10.74 15.07
C LYS A 456 -13.33 10.64 15.15
N ALA A 457 -14.03 10.77 14.02
CA ALA A 457 -15.49 10.63 13.97
C ALA A 457 -15.94 9.24 14.45
N GLU A 458 -15.29 8.18 13.96
CA GLU A 458 -15.58 6.82 14.37
C GLU A 458 -15.30 6.58 15.86
N ALA A 459 -14.15 7.04 16.36
CA ALA A 459 -13.81 6.91 17.79
C ALA A 459 -14.84 7.59 18.71
N ILE A 460 -15.33 8.78 18.32
CA ILE A 460 -16.40 9.48 19.04
C ILE A 460 -17.70 8.67 18.96
N GLN A 461 -18.08 8.19 17.77
CA GLN A 461 -19.32 7.42 17.57
C GLN A 461 -19.31 6.08 18.34
N ARG A 462 -18.12 5.53 18.61
CA ARG A 462 -17.92 4.32 19.44
C ARG A 462 -17.86 4.60 20.94
N GLY A 463 -18.09 5.84 21.38
CA GLY A 463 -18.16 6.23 22.81
C GLY A 463 -16.93 6.95 23.34
N GLY A 464 -15.99 7.33 22.50
CA GLY A 464 -14.89 8.21 22.89
C GLY A 464 -15.38 9.63 23.18
N THR A 465 -14.69 10.32 24.08
CA THR A 465 -15.06 11.66 24.52
C THR A 465 -14.73 12.71 23.46
N PRO A 466 -15.71 13.46 22.95
CA PRO A 466 -15.47 14.54 21.99
C PRO A 466 -14.53 15.61 22.53
N THR A 467 -13.68 16.14 21.67
CA THR A 467 -12.73 17.21 21.98
C THR A 467 -12.93 18.41 21.06
N PHE A 468 -12.65 19.62 21.55
CA PHE A 468 -12.71 20.87 20.78
C PHE A 468 -14.05 21.14 20.09
N GLY A 469 -15.16 20.71 20.69
CA GLY A 469 -16.51 20.90 20.14
C GLY A 469 -16.82 20.06 18.91
N ALA A 470 -15.92 19.18 18.46
CA ALA A 470 -16.17 18.31 17.32
C ALA A 470 -17.07 17.14 17.72
N THR A 471 -18.06 16.83 16.87
CA THR A 471 -18.90 15.63 16.97
C THR A 471 -18.60 14.70 15.79
N ALA A 472 -18.98 13.42 15.88
CA ALA A 472 -18.86 12.51 14.74
C ALA A 472 -19.57 13.08 13.50
N LEU A 473 -20.78 13.61 13.67
CA LEU A 473 -21.56 14.23 12.61
C LEU A 473 -20.85 15.45 11.99
N SER A 474 -20.30 16.35 12.82
CA SER A 474 -19.62 17.55 12.31
C SER A 474 -18.37 17.22 11.50
N LEU A 475 -17.59 16.22 11.92
CA LEU A 475 -16.37 15.78 11.22
C LEU A 475 -16.69 15.14 9.86
N VAL A 476 -17.71 14.28 9.81
CA VAL A 476 -18.13 13.67 8.53
C VAL A 476 -18.73 14.72 7.60
N ASN A 477 -19.56 15.64 8.11
CA ASN A 477 -20.11 16.71 7.29
C ASN A 477 -19.02 17.69 6.80
N GLN A 478 -17.97 17.93 7.58
CA GLN A 478 -16.79 18.68 7.13
C GLN A 478 -16.12 18.04 5.90
N LEU A 479 -15.95 16.72 5.90
CA LEU A 479 -15.44 16.00 4.74
C LEU A 479 -16.41 16.07 3.56
N ARG A 480 -17.69 15.78 3.80
CA ARG A 480 -18.73 15.77 2.77
C ARG A 480 -18.88 17.13 2.07
N ALA A 481 -18.75 18.24 2.78
CA ALA A 481 -18.83 19.58 2.22
C ALA A 481 -17.83 19.85 1.08
N VAL A 482 -16.71 19.11 1.05
CA VAL A 482 -15.70 19.22 -0.02
C VAL A 482 -15.68 18.00 -0.95
N ARG A 483 -16.63 17.08 -0.81
CA ARG A 483 -16.76 15.89 -1.69
C ARG A 483 -18.07 15.89 -2.49
N THR A 484 -19.15 16.42 -1.94
CA THR A 484 -20.46 16.41 -2.58
C THR A 484 -21.15 17.76 -2.47
N THR A 485 -22.11 18.02 -3.38
CA THR A 485 -23.05 19.16 -3.29
C THR A 485 -24.38 18.76 -2.65
N SER A 486 -24.55 17.50 -2.27
CA SER A 486 -25.72 17.03 -1.54
C SER A 486 -25.77 17.64 -0.14
N ALA A 487 -26.97 17.72 0.43
CA ALA A 487 -27.17 18.29 1.76
C ALA A 487 -26.34 17.55 2.82
N ALA A 488 -25.95 18.29 3.85
CA ALA A 488 -25.29 17.72 5.02
C ALA A 488 -26.20 16.68 5.69
N LEU A 489 -25.58 15.65 6.28
CA LEU A 489 -26.31 14.66 7.05
C LEU A 489 -26.91 15.31 8.31
N ALA A 490 -28.14 14.94 8.65
CA ALA A 490 -28.83 15.40 9.85
C ALA A 490 -28.48 14.55 11.11
N SER A 491 -28.07 13.31 10.89
CA SER A 491 -27.63 12.35 11.93
C SER A 491 -26.54 11.45 11.36
N ILE A 492 -25.87 10.68 12.22
CA ILE A 492 -24.82 9.76 11.80
C ILE A 492 -24.84 8.47 12.62
N SER A 493 -24.66 7.36 11.94
CA SER A 493 -24.47 6.03 12.52
C SER A 493 -23.07 5.51 12.20
N LEU A 494 -22.70 4.37 12.80
CA LEU A 494 -21.46 3.67 12.42
C LEU A 494 -21.49 3.16 10.98
N ASP A 495 -22.67 2.75 10.47
CA ASP A 495 -22.79 2.33 9.08
C ASP A 495 -22.62 3.50 8.09
N ASP A 496 -23.07 4.70 8.44
CA ASP A 496 -22.80 5.90 7.63
C ASP A 496 -21.30 6.22 7.59
N ILE A 497 -20.60 6.09 8.73
CA ILE A 497 -19.14 6.28 8.79
C ILE A 497 -18.44 5.21 7.96
N TYR A 498 -18.86 3.95 8.05
CA TYR A 498 -18.31 2.87 7.23
C TYR A 498 -18.46 3.16 5.74
N ALA A 499 -19.67 3.52 5.29
CA ALA A 499 -19.93 3.87 3.90
C ALA A 499 -19.09 5.09 3.44
N GLU A 500 -18.92 6.09 4.33
CA GLU A 500 -18.07 7.25 4.04
C GLU A 500 -16.59 6.85 3.89
N ARG A 501 -16.10 5.92 4.74
CA ARG A 501 -14.75 5.36 4.63
C ARG A 501 -14.58 4.56 3.34
N CYS A 502 -15.58 3.75 2.94
CA CYS A 502 -15.57 3.04 1.65
C CYS A 502 -15.42 4.00 0.48
N ARG A 503 -16.18 5.10 0.45
CA ARG A 503 -16.08 6.12 -0.60
C ARG A 503 -14.74 6.83 -0.61
N GLU A 504 -14.25 7.22 0.56
CA GLU A 504 -13.07 8.06 0.69
C GLU A 504 -11.77 7.29 0.49
N LEU A 505 -11.64 6.10 1.10
CA LEU A 505 -10.39 5.33 1.20
C LEU A 505 -10.32 4.14 0.24
N SER A 506 -11.26 4.03 -0.71
CA SER A 506 -11.21 2.98 -1.75
C SER A 506 -9.85 2.95 -2.45
N TRP A 507 -9.33 1.76 -2.71
CA TRP A 507 -8.01 1.50 -3.35
C TRP A 507 -6.80 2.04 -2.57
N GLU A 508 -6.94 2.34 -1.25
CA GLU A 508 -5.84 2.82 -0.39
C GLU A 508 -5.42 1.82 0.69
N CYS A 509 -5.73 0.54 0.52
CA CYS A 509 -5.33 -0.58 1.39
C CYS A 509 -5.90 -0.55 2.82
N TRP A 510 -7.07 0.08 3.05
CA TRP A 510 -7.68 0.16 4.38
C TRP A 510 -8.96 -0.64 4.54
N HIS A 511 -9.57 -1.06 3.45
CA HIS A 511 -10.92 -1.62 3.47
C HIS A 511 -11.03 -2.92 4.28
N ARG A 512 -10.03 -3.82 4.20
CA ARG A 512 -9.98 -5.05 5.00
C ARG A 512 -9.95 -4.75 6.50
N ASN A 513 -9.10 -3.82 6.91
CA ASN A 513 -9.01 -3.37 8.29
C ASN A 513 -10.35 -2.81 8.80
N ASP A 514 -11.01 -1.99 7.97
CA ASP A 514 -12.32 -1.44 8.26
C ASP A 514 -13.40 -2.54 8.35
N MET A 515 -13.48 -3.46 7.38
CA MET A 515 -14.46 -4.56 7.42
C MET A 515 -14.37 -5.39 8.69
N ILE A 516 -13.14 -5.72 9.14
CA ILE A 516 -12.92 -6.48 10.37
C ILE A 516 -13.41 -5.69 11.58
N ARG A 517 -13.06 -4.42 11.68
CA ARG A 517 -13.42 -3.56 12.82
C ARG A 517 -14.93 -3.26 12.89
N PHE A 518 -15.60 -3.17 11.74
CA PHE A 518 -17.05 -2.98 11.66
C PHE A 518 -17.84 -4.29 11.66
N GLY A 519 -17.18 -5.45 11.82
CA GLY A 519 -17.86 -6.76 11.89
C GLY A 519 -18.51 -7.19 10.58
N LYS A 520 -17.99 -6.75 9.44
CA LYS A 520 -18.54 -7.02 8.10
C LYS A 520 -17.71 -8.03 7.29
N PHE A 521 -16.55 -8.44 7.80
CA PHE A 521 -15.59 -9.26 7.07
C PHE A 521 -16.09 -10.69 6.77
N GLU A 522 -16.91 -11.25 7.63
CA GLU A 522 -17.53 -12.57 7.47
C GLU A 522 -18.71 -12.57 6.51
N ASN A 523 -19.28 -11.41 6.20
CA ASN A 523 -20.47 -11.32 5.35
C ASN A 523 -20.20 -11.89 3.96
N SER A 524 -21.24 -12.47 3.35
CA SER A 524 -21.23 -12.77 1.92
C SER A 524 -21.40 -11.48 1.12
N TYR A 525 -20.62 -11.33 0.06
CA TYR A 525 -20.71 -10.19 -0.86
C TYR A 525 -20.79 -10.63 -2.33
N GLY A 526 -21.29 -11.84 -2.56
CA GLY A 526 -21.51 -12.38 -3.90
C GLY A 526 -20.29 -13.12 -4.47
N LEU A 527 -20.38 -13.49 -5.76
CA LEU A 527 -19.31 -14.15 -6.53
C LEU A 527 -18.74 -15.39 -5.81
N SER A 528 -19.59 -16.21 -5.20
CA SER A 528 -19.25 -17.43 -4.46
C SER A 528 -18.41 -17.20 -3.18
N LYS A 529 -18.37 -16.00 -2.62
CA LYS A 529 -17.83 -15.78 -1.28
C LYS A 529 -18.89 -16.16 -0.24
N THR A 530 -18.73 -17.33 0.35
CA THR A 530 -19.65 -17.89 1.35
C THR A 530 -18.96 -18.20 2.68
N ASN A 531 -17.63 -18.22 2.71
CA ASN A 531 -16.88 -18.54 3.93
C ASN A 531 -17.03 -17.42 4.97
N ALA A 532 -17.45 -17.79 6.17
CA ALA A 532 -17.71 -16.90 7.31
C ALA A 532 -16.85 -17.24 8.54
N GLU A 533 -15.75 -17.97 8.36
CA GLU A 533 -14.85 -18.39 9.45
C GLU A 533 -14.09 -17.19 10.01
N SER A 534 -14.32 -16.86 11.29
CA SER A 534 -13.74 -15.67 11.93
C SER A 534 -12.22 -15.72 12.09
N TYR A 535 -11.60 -16.91 12.11
CA TYR A 535 -10.14 -17.00 12.17
C TYR A 535 -9.47 -16.43 10.92
N ARG A 536 -10.18 -16.31 9.81
CA ARG A 536 -9.68 -15.70 8.57
C ARG A 536 -9.52 -14.18 8.62
N ARG A 537 -9.88 -13.56 9.74
CA ARG A 537 -9.49 -12.17 10.03
C ARG A 537 -7.98 -11.95 10.07
N ILE A 538 -7.22 -13.03 10.22
CA ILE A 538 -5.76 -13.05 10.07
C ILE A 538 -5.37 -14.10 9.03
N PHE A 539 -4.27 -13.86 8.33
CA PHE A 539 -3.70 -14.83 7.41
C PHE A 539 -2.89 -15.90 8.16
N PRO A 540 -2.72 -17.10 7.59
CA PRO A 540 -1.83 -18.11 8.15
C PRO A 540 -0.36 -17.66 8.07
N ILE A 541 0.45 -18.19 8.97
CA ILE A 541 1.91 -18.09 8.84
C ILE A 541 2.32 -18.99 7.66
N PRO A 542 3.02 -18.45 6.65
CA PRO A 542 3.34 -19.21 5.44
C PRO A 542 4.26 -20.40 5.71
N THR A 543 4.13 -21.46 4.89
CA THR A 543 4.97 -22.64 4.97
C THR A 543 6.47 -22.30 4.96
N GLY A 544 6.90 -21.35 4.11
CA GLY A 544 8.30 -20.90 4.07
C GLY A 544 8.79 -20.33 5.39
N ALA A 545 7.98 -19.53 6.08
CA ALA A 545 8.33 -18.97 7.40
C ALA A 545 8.42 -20.05 8.47
N LEU A 546 7.46 -20.97 8.52
CA LEU A 546 7.48 -22.11 9.47
C LEU A 546 8.68 -23.03 9.24
N SER A 547 9.10 -23.23 7.98
CA SER A 547 10.26 -24.08 7.65
C SER A 547 11.58 -23.43 8.02
N THR A 548 11.68 -22.09 7.95
CA THR A 548 12.92 -21.36 8.28
C THR A 548 13.04 -21.00 9.76
N ASN A 549 11.92 -20.93 10.47
CA ASN A 549 11.90 -20.65 11.91
C ASN A 549 11.03 -21.67 12.64
N SER A 550 11.66 -22.71 13.18
CA SER A 550 10.99 -23.80 13.91
C SER A 550 10.38 -23.38 15.26
N ALA A 551 10.66 -22.19 15.74
CA ALA A 551 10.03 -21.64 16.95
C ALA A 551 8.64 -21.04 16.68
N LEU A 552 8.26 -20.85 15.40
CA LEU A 552 6.93 -20.35 15.03
C LEU A 552 5.88 -21.46 15.17
N THR A 553 4.71 -21.05 15.61
CA THR A 553 3.49 -21.88 15.65
C THR A 553 2.43 -21.25 14.73
N GLN A 554 1.67 -22.11 14.04
CA GLN A 554 0.62 -21.65 13.13
C GLN A 554 -0.51 -20.96 13.89
N ASN A 555 -1.16 -20.00 13.23
CA ASN A 555 -2.38 -19.36 13.73
C ASN A 555 -3.51 -20.39 13.85
N THR A 556 -4.33 -20.26 14.90
CA THR A 556 -5.46 -21.14 15.15
C THR A 556 -6.41 -21.14 13.94
N GLY A 557 -6.84 -22.32 13.52
CA GLY A 557 -7.75 -22.50 12.37
C GLY A 557 -7.06 -22.91 11.06
N TYR A 558 -5.70 -22.82 11.01
CA TYR A 558 -4.91 -23.15 9.81
C TYR A 558 -4.05 -24.41 9.98
#